data_a0b1e3b7fe2b0ef02a61696db96f0b1e
#
_entry.id   a0b1e3b7fe2b0ef02a61696db96f0b1e
#
_cell.length_a   1.000
_cell.length_b   1.000
_cell.length_c   1.000
_cell.angle_alpha   90.00
_cell.angle_beta   90.00
_cell.angle_gamma   90.00
#
_symmetry.space_group_name_H-M   'P 1'
#
loop_
_entity.id
_entity.type
_entity.pdbx_description
1 polymer ?
#
loop_
_entity_poly.entity_id
_entity_poly.type
_entity_poly.pdbx_seq_one_letter_code
_entity_poly.pdbx_strand_id
1 'polypeptide(L)'
;KALNELAAGNPVRMPQFDYVPAKRTKEYVKIVPGDYLIIEGLYVLMHASIRSMLSYSFFLESPPDVTVCRRCLRDMSEHGLSAQYSIQQYLTFVRPAYLTHVLPTKQFAKLVVSNGVNSRLDLFLDDFLKKFPL
;
A
#
# COMPACT_ATOMS: atom_id res chain seq x y z
N LYS A 1 -2.12 -9.02 -15.39
CA LYS A 1 -1.18 -9.74 -16.29
C LYS A 1 0.14 -10.00 -15.57
N ALA A 2 0.89 -8.98 -15.13
CA ALA A 2 2.19 -9.18 -14.48
C ALA A 2 2.14 -10.11 -13.26
N LEU A 3 1.13 -9.98 -12.41
CA LEU A 3 0.96 -10.86 -11.24
C LEU A 3 0.75 -12.32 -11.63
N ASN A 4 0.01 -12.60 -12.71
CA ASN A 4 -0.20 -13.97 -13.18
C ASN A 4 1.11 -14.58 -13.67
N GLU A 5 1.95 -13.81 -14.36
CA GLU A 5 3.28 -14.26 -14.79
C GLU A 5 4.18 -14.58 -13.58
N LEU A 6 4.23 -13.67 -12.60
CA LEU A 6 5.02 -13.90 -11.38
C LEU A 6 4.53 -15.13 -10.61
N ALA A 7 3.22 -15.31 -10.46
CA ALA A 7 2.64 -16.47 -9.82
C ALA A 7 2.91 -17.79 -10.58
N ALA A 8 3.13 -17.71 -11.90
CA ALA A 8 3.52 -18.84 -12.72
C ALA A 8 5.05 -19.10 -12.76
N GLY A 9 5.82 -18.33 -11.97
CA GLY A 9 7.28 -18.46 -11.92
C GLY A 9 8.02 -17.69 -13.02
N ASN A 10 7.33 -16.86 -13.81
CA ASN A 10 7.92 -16.12 -14.91
C ASN A 10 8.37 -14.72 -14.46
N PRO A 11 9.57 -14.26 -14.82
CA PRO A 11 10.00 -12.90 -14.54
C PRO A 11 9.22 -11.89 -15.38
N VAL A 12 8.99 -10.71 -14.80
CA VAL A 12 8.30 -9.60 -15.48
C VAL A 12 9.15 -8.34 -15.52
N ARG A 13 8.85 -7.45 -16.46
CA ARG A 13 9.42 -6.10 -16.54
C ARG A 13 8.35 -5.10 -16.11
N MET A 14 8.63 -4.39 -15.03
CA MET A 14 7.74 -3.35 -14.48
C MET A 14 8.29 -1.97 -14.82
N PRO A 15 7.46 -1.06 -15.37
CA PRO A 15 7.90 0.31 -15.60
C PRO A 15 8.17 1.02 -14.28
N GLN A 16 9.23 1.82 -14.25
CA GLN A 16 9.47 2.72 -13.13
C GLN A 16 8.59 3.97 -13.25
N PHE A 17 8.29 4.55 -12.09
CA PHE A 17 7.52 5.78 -11.99
C PHE A 17 8.35 6.84 -11.30
N ASP A 18 8.46 8.01 -11.92
CA ASP A 18 9.09 9.18 -11.32
C ASP A 18 8.01 10.06 -10.69
N TYR A 19 8.10 10.21 -9.38
CA TYR A 19 7.09 10.93 -8.59
C TYR A 19 7.20 12.45 -8.74
N VAL A 20 8.37 12.99 -9.08
CA VAL A 20 8.56 14.44 -9.22
C VAL A 20 7.81 14.99 -10.43
N PRO A 21 8.03 14.49 -11.68
CA PRO A 21 7.19 14.85 -12.82
C PRO A 21 5.89 14.05 -12.90
N ALA A 22 5.59 13.18 -11.92
CA ALA A 22 4.40 12.34 -11.84
C ALA A 22 4.13 11.53 -13.13
N LYS A 23 5.17 10.92 -13.71
CA LYS A 23 5.07 10.15 -14.95
C LYS A 23 5.87 8.85 -14.93
N ARG A 24 5.47 7.91 -15.80
CA ARG A 24 6.26 6.71 -16.05
C ARG A 24 7.56 7.08 -16.75
N THR A 25 8.66 6.50 -16.29
CA THR A 25 9.95 6.60 -16.98
C THR A 25 10.00 5.63 -18.19
N LYS A 26 11.06 5.74 -18.97
CA LYS A 26 11.35 4.74 -20.01
C LYS A 26 12.09 3.52 -19.46
N GLU A 27 12.43 3.55 -18.19
CA GLU A 27 13.18 2.49 -17.53
C GLU A 27 12.24 1.41 -16.98
N TYR A 28 12.75 0.19 -16.93
CA TYR A 28 12.04 -0.97 -16.43
C TYR A 28 12.91 -1.72 -15.42
N VAL A 29 12.31 -2.15 -14.35
CA VAL A 29 12.91 -3.09 -13.41
C VAL A 29 12.45 -4.51 -13.77
N LYS A 30 13.41 -5.43 -13.81
CA LYS A 30 13.11 -6.86 -13.91
C LYS A 30 12.79 -7.39 -12.51
N ILE A 31 11.60 -7.93 -12.34
CA ILE A 31 11.18 -8.62 -11.12
C ILE A 31 11.23 -10.12 -11.41
N VAL A 32 12.00 -10.83 -10.59
CA VAL A 32 12.09 -12.29 -10.63
C VAL A 32 11.24 -12.84 -9.50
N PRO A 33 10.41 -13.86 -9.72
CA PRO A 33 9.63 -14.47 -8.67
C PRO A 33 10.55 -15.11 -7.62
N GLY A 34 10.17 -14.96 -6.35
CA GLY A 34 10.74 -15.66 -5.21
C GLY A 34 9.69 -16.55 -4.57
N ASP A 35 9.99 -17.12 -3.41
CA ASP A 35 9.06 -17.97 -2.66
C ASP A 35 7.86 -17.17 -2.15
N TYR A 36 8.04 -15.87 -1.94
CA TYR A 36 7.02 -14.94 -1.49
C TYR A 36 6.93 -13.74 -2.44
N LEU A 37 5.71 -13.32 -2.74
CA LEU A 37 5.41 -12.09 -3.45
C LEU A 37 4.56 -11.19 -2.55
N ILE A 38 5.13 -10.07 -2.12
CA ILE A 38 4.42 -9.05 -1.34
C ILE A 38 3.92 -7.97 -2.28
N ILE A 39 2.61 -7.69 -2.22
CA ILE A 39 1.95 -6.64 -3.01
C ILE A 39 1.40 -5.61 -2.04
N GLU A 40 1.80 -4.36 -2.18
CA GLU A 40 1.26 -3.27 -1.40
C GLU A 40 0.58 -2.23 -2.30
N GLY A 41 -0.42 -1.56 -1.75
CA GLY A 41 -1.10 -0.44 -2.41
C GLY A 41 -2.52 -0.24 -1.94
N LEU A 42 -2.98 1.00 -2.01
CA LEU A 42 -4.32 1.40 -1.53
C LEU A 42 -5.46 0.63 -2.20
N TYR A 43 -5.29 0.23 -3.45
CA TYR A 43 -6.35 -0.38 -4.28
C TYR A 43 -6.18 -1.90 -4.48
N VAL A 44 -5.20 -2.53 -3.83
CA VAL A 44 -4.93 -3.98 -4.01
C VAL A 44 -6.17 -4.81 -3.71
N LEU A 45 -6.84 -4.54 -2.59
CA LEU A 45 -8.04 -5.26 -2.18
C LEU A 45 -9.31 -4.87 -2.95
N MET A 46 -9.26 -3.86 -3.80
CA MET A 46 -10.40 -3.42 -4.61
C MET A 46 -10.69 -4.41 -5.76
N HIS A 47 -9.67 -5.05 -6.29
CA HIS A 47 -9.77 -5.92 -7.46
C HIS A 47 -9.99 -7.39 -7.07
N ALA A 48 -11.16 -7.94 -7.40
CA ALA A 48 -11.49 -9.34 -7.12
C ALA A 48 -10.47 -10.34 -7.70
N SER A 49 -9.97 -10.05 -8.92
CA SER A 49 -8.95 -10.88 -9.58
C SER A 49 -7.59 -10.88 -8.85
N ILE A 50 -7.27 -9.82 -8.12
CA ILE A 50 -6.07 -9.79 -7.27
C ILE A 50 -6.36 -10.55 -5.97
N ARG A 51 -7.50 -10.26 -5.32
CA ARG A 51 -7.88 -10.94 -4.07
C ARG A 51 -7.88 -12.46 -4.19
N SER A 52 -8.33 -13.01 -5.32
CA SER A 52 -8.36 -14.46 -5.54
C SER A 52 -6.96 -15.11 -5.63
N MET A 53 -5.92 -14.32 -5.86
CA MET A 53 -4.54 -14.78 -5.92
C MET A 53 -3.79 -14.67 -4.58
N LEU A 54 -4.35 -13.93 -3.61
CA LEU A 54 -3.69 -13.68 -2.34
C LEU A 54 -3.84 -14.87 -1.39
N SER A 55 -2.74 -15.47 -0.98
CA SER A 55 -2.71 -16.46 0.11
C SER A 55 -3.07 -15.81 1.44
N TYR A 56 -2.63 -14.56 1.64
CA TYR A 56 -2.93 -13.77 2.82
C TYR A 56 -3.12 -12.29 2.48
N SER A 57 -3.87 -11.57 3.31
CA SER A 57 -4.11 -10.14 3.09
C SER A 57 -4.35 -9.38 4.39
N PHE A 58 -3.82 -8.17 4.44
CA PHE A 58 -3.94 -7.26 5.57
C PHE A 58 -4.58 -5.95 5.14
N PHE A 59 -5.36 -5.35 6.02
CA PHE A 59 -5.76 -3.97 5.94
C PHE A 59 -5.12 -3.21 7.11
N LEU A 60 -4.20 -2.30 6.82
CA LEU A 60 -3.59 -1.44 7.83
C LEU A 60 -4.54 -0.29 8.13
N GLU A 61 -5.10 -0.25 9.33
CA GLU A 61 -6.03 0.78 9.75
C GLU A 61 -5.33 1.80 10.63
N SER A 62 -5.31 3.05 10.20
CA SER A 62 -4.79 4.17 10.98
C SER A 62 -5.92 5.14 11.30
N PRO A 63 -5.95 5.73 12.51
CA PRO A 63 -6.85 6.85 12.81
C PRO A 63 -6.67 7.99 11.80
N PRO A 64 -7.75 8.66 11.36
CA PRO A 64 -7.67 9.69 10.33
C PRO A 64 -6.79 10.89 10.70
N ASP A 65 -6.78 11.28 11.96
CA ASP A 65 -5.93 12.33 12.50
C ASP A 65 -4.44 11.97 12.42
N VAL A 66 -4.08 10.74 12.80
CA VAL A 66 -2.72 10.21 12.66
C VAL A 66 -2.31 10.16 11.18
N THR A 67 -3.21 9.74 10.31
CA THR A 67 -2.94 9.65 8.88
C THR A 67 -2.65 11.01 8.26
N VAL A 68 -3.45 12.04 8.56
CA VAL A 68 -3.22 13.39 8.02
C VAL A 68 -1.95 14.02 8.56
N CYS A 69 -1.65 13.83 9.85
CA CYS A 69 -0.41 14.32 10.44
C CYS A 69 0.82 13.67 9.79
N ARG A 70 0.86 12.34 9.69
CA ARG A 70 1.96 11.62 9.01
C ARG A 70 2.14 12.06 7.57
N ARG A 71 1.03 12.26 6.84
CA ARG A 71 1.05 12.76 5.48
C ARG A 71 1.67 14.16 5.41
N CYS A 72 1.22 15.10 6.24
CA CYS A 72 1.77 16.46 6.25
C CYS A 72 3.27 16.46 6.52
N LEU A 73 3.72 15.72 7.53
CA LEU A 73 5.14 15.63 7.86
C LEU A 73 5.97 15.10 6.67
N ARG A 74 5.51 14.02 6.04
CA ARG A 74 6.19 13.46 4.87
C ARG A 74 6.20 14.43 3.70
N ASP A 75 5.04 15.01 3.35
CA ASP A 75 4.91 15.92 2.22
C ASP A 75 5.81 17.17 2.39
N MET A 76 5.99 17.64 3.63
CA MET A 76 6.91 18.73 3.95
C MET A 76 8.38 18.31 3.82
N SER A 77 8.77 17.17 4.38
CA SER A 77 10.17 16.72 4.43
C SER A 77 10.68 16.17 3.10
N GLU A 78 9.87 15.43 2.37
CA GLU A 78 10.29 14.70 1.16
C GLU A 78 9.95 15.45 -0.14
N HIS A 79 8.85 16.23 -0.12
CA HIS A 79 8.33 16.88 -1.33
C HIS A 79 8.39 18.41 -1.27
N GLY A 80 8.80 19.01 -0.14
CA GLY A 80 8.87 20.46 0.03
C GLY A 80 7.52 21.17 -0.02
N LEU A 81 6.40 20.44 0.20
CA LEU A 81 5.06 21.00 0.18
C LEU A 81 4.72 21.68 1.51
N SER A 82 3.85 22.70 1.49
CA SER A 82 3.37 23.29 2.73
C SER A 82 2.33 22.40 3.41
N ALA A 83 2.26 22.47 4.75
CA ALA A 83 1.23 21.78 5.53
C ALA A 83 -0.19 22.16 5.07
N GLN A 84 -0.40 23.46 4.80
CA GLN A 84 -1.69 23.97 4.32
C GLN A 84 -2.10 23.28 3.00
N TYR A 85 -1.16 23.17 2.06
CA TYR A 85 -1.44 22.48 0.78
C TYR A 85 -1.78 21.01 1.00
N SER A 86 -0.99 20.28 1.82
CA SER A 86 -1.22 18.87 2.10
C SER A 86 -2.56 18.61 2.79
N ILE A 87 -2.95 19.47 3.75
CA ILE A 87 -4.26 19.39 4.40
C ILE A 87 -5.39 19.65 3.40
N GLN A 88 -5.27 20.67 2.56
CA GLN A 88 -6.27 20.98 1.53
C GLN A 88 -6.46 19.80 0.56
N GLN A 89 -5.36 19.23 0.07
CA GLN A 89 -5.38 18.04 -0.79
C GLN A 89 -6.04 16.84 -0.09
N TYR A 90 -5.72 16.63 1.18
CA TYR A 90 -6.32 15.56 1.95
C TYR A 90 -7.83 15.70 2.08
N LEU A 91 -8.30 16.87 2.46
CA LEU A 91 -9.74 17.11 2.66
C LEU A 91 -10.52 17.05 1.35
N THR A 92 -9.97 17.62 0.27
CA THR A 92 -10.66 17.75 -1.01
C THR A 92 -10.69 16.45 -1.81
N PHE A 93 -9.60 15.68 -1.80
CA PHE A 93 -9.45 14.53 -2.71
C PHE A 93 -9.20 13.22 -1.97
N VAL A 94 -8.22 13.20 -1.05
CA VAL A 94 -7.73 11.94 -0.49
C VAL A 94 -8.76 11.31 0.44
N ARG A 95 -9.31 12.09 1.36
CA ARG A 95 -10.30 11.59 2.32
C ARG A 95 -11.60 11.10 1.64
N PRO A 96 -12.22 11.84 0.71
CA PRO A 96 -13.37 11.32 -0.03
C PRO A 96 -13.06 10.04 -0.81
N ALA A 97 -11.92 10.00 -1.53
CA ALA A 97 -11.50 8.81 -2.26
C ALA A 97 -11.24 7.61 -1.33
N TYR A 98 -10.63 7.83 -0.17
CA TYR A 98 -10.43 6.80 0.83
C TYR A 98 -11.76 6.21 1.32
N LEU A 99 -12.71 7.07 1.70
CA LEU A 99 -14.02 6.64 2.20
C LEU A 99 -14.83 5.86 1.15
N THR A 100 -14.73 6.28 -0.12
CA THR A 100 -15.50 5.67 -1.21
C THR A 100 -14.85 4.40 -1.76
N HIS A 101 -13.53 4.36 -1.86
CA HIS A 101 -12.85 3.30 -2.62
C HIS A 101 -11.97 2.39 -1.75
N VAL A 102 -11.32 2.92 -0.72
CA VAL A 102 -10.35 2.15 0.06
C VAL A 102 -11.01 1.51 1.29
N LEU A 103 -11.67 2.30 2.12
CA LEU A 103 -12.27 1.83 3.37
C LEU A 103 -13.24 0.65 3.17
N PRO A 104 -14.11 0.62 2.16
CA PRO A 104 -15.00 -0.52 1.93
C PRO A 104 -14.26 -1.84 1.63
N THR A 105 -13.00 -1.77 1.17
CA THR A 105 -12.22 -2.97 0.88
C THR A 105 -11.71 -3.68 2.14
N LYS A 106 -11.77 -3.03 3.30
CA LYS A 106 -11.43 -3.60 4.60
C LYS A 106 -12.13 -4.94 4.86
N GLN A 107 -13.38 -5.08 4.43
CA GLN A 107 -14.15 -6.33 4.55
C GLN A 107 -13.54 -7.53 3.81
N PHE A 108 -12.65 -7.28 2.84
CA PHE A 108 -12.01 -8.32 2.05
C PHE A 108 -10.63 -8.73 2.61
N ALA A 109 -10.14 -8.03 3.62
CA ALA A 109 -8.88 -8.40 4.27
C ALA A 109 -9.10 -9.60 5.21
N LYS A 110 -8.14 -10.53 5.22
CA LYS A 110 -8.13 -11.63 6.19
C LYS A 110 -7.84 -11.14 7.60
N LEU A 111 -7.11 -10.04 7.73
CA LEU A 111 -6.81 -9.43 9.02
C LEU A 111 -6.75 -7.92 8.91
N VAL A 112 -7.34 -7.24 9.88
CA VAL A 112 -7.21 -5.80 10.07
C VAL A 112 -6.18 -5.55 11.16
N VAL A 113 -5.16 -4.77 10.81
CA VAL A 113 -4.03 -4.47 11.71
C VAL A 113 -4.05 -2.98 12.05
N SER A 114 -4.06 -2.67 13.35
CA SER A 114 -3.99 -1.29 13.81
C SER A 114 -2.61 -0.68 13.54
N ASN A 115 -2.59 0.50 12.96
CA ASN A 115 -1.39 1.31 12.70
C ASN A 115 -1.52 2.72 13.30
N GLY A 116 -2.03 2.80 14.52
CA GLY A 116 -2.09 4.03 15.32
C GLY A 116 -0.74 4.44 15.88
N VAL A 117 -0.73 5.47 16.74
CA VAL A 117 0.49 6.01 17.35
C VAL A 117 1.17 4.98 18.28
N ASN A 118 0.35 4.22 19.02
CA ASN A 118 0.83 3.23 20.00
C ASN A 118 0.66 1.78 19.51
N SER A 119 0.53 1.57 18.21
CA SER A 119 0.35 0.22 17.69
C SER A 119 1.66 -0.58 17.76
N ARG A 120 1.54 -1.82 18.20
CA ARG A 120 2.65 -2.77 18.33
C ARG A 120 2.75 -3.62 17.06
N LEU A 121 3.07 -2.95 15.93
CA LEU A 121 3.26 -3.64 14.65
C LEU A 121 4.43 -4.63 14.70
N ASP A 122 5.44 -4.34 15.50
CA ASP A 122 6.56 -5.24 15.81
C ASP A 122 6.07 -6.60 16.29
N LEU A 123 5.24 -6.65 17.34
CA LEU A 123 4.70 -7.90 17.87
C LEU A 123 3.83 -8.65 16.85
N PHE A 124 3.03 -7.90 16.09
CA PHE A 124 2.23 -8.49 15.03
C PHE A 124 3.12 -9.16 13.97
N LEU A 125 4.19 -8.48 13.53
CA LEU A 125 5.12 -9.01 12.54
C LEU A 125 5.85 -10.25 13.07
N ASP A 126 6.30 -10.25 14.32
CA ASP A 126 6.94 -11.39 14.95
C ASP A 126 6.03 -12.63 14.97
N ASP A 127 4.75 -12.45 15.33
CA ASP A 127 3.80 -13.56 15.34
C ASP A 127 3.41 -14.03 13.94
N PHE A 128 3.36 -13.10 12.98
CA PHE A 128 3.10 -13.43 11.58
C PHE A 128 4.27 -14.23 10.98
N LEU A 129 5.51 -13.79 11.18
CA LEU A 129 6.70 -14.45 10.65
C LEU A 129 6.92 -15.85 11.24
N LYS A 130 6.48 -16.12 12.46
CA LYS A 130 6.47 -17.49 13.02
C LYS A 130 5.57 -18.44 12.23
N LYS A 131 4.47 -17.92 11.66
CA LYS A 131 3.51 -18.71 10.86
C LYS A 131 3.92 -18.82 9.39
N PHE A 132 4.66 -17.86 8.90
CA PHE A 132 5.13 -17.75 7.52
C PHE A 132 6.63 -17.44 7.52
N PRO A 133 7.50 -18.40 7.88
CA PRO A 133 8.93 -18.18 7.90
C PRO A 133 9.42 -17.82 6.51
N LEU A 134 10.14 -16.69 6.42
CA LEU A 134 10.76 -16.18 5.20
C LEU A 134 12.12 -16.85 4.96
#